data_48f3e3108eb7826b674fb5773cd4bdcb
#
_entry.id   48f3e3108eb7826b674fb5773cd4bdcb
#
_cell.length_a   1.000
_cell.length_b   1.000
_cell.length_c   1.000
_cell.angle_alpha   90.00
_cell.angle_beta   90.00
_cell.angle_gamma   90.00
#
_symmetry.space_group_name_H-M   'P 1'
#
loop_
_entity.id
_entity.type
_entity.pdbx_description
1 polymer ?
#
loop_
_entity_poly.entity_id
_entity_poly.type
_entity_poly.pdbx_seq_one_letter_code
_entity_poly.pdbx_strand_id
1 'polypeptide(L)'
;LDASCAYHYDDHHIYGFSHSHLSGTGIGDLGDVALLPFSGGDSIKPVATFKKDTEKATPGYYAVRLDNFGINVELTSTDRVGFHKYTYDNPKERRVLLDLGHILQPNWGHKLIGNQYLLVNDSTVEGTVKTQGWAHFHSMSYRITFSEPIETVYQYMDGKLRKDSLFLRLNTAEDLKFHYKFSEKAQPLYVKVALSVVDPEGAEKNLEAELPGWDFDKTREESTHIWNEALNLIQIEADPKVMVNFYTALYHTMIAPFAYQDVDGRYLGMDKKVHTAEPGYVNYSVFSLWDTFRALHPLMTIINPDLATDWGKVLVQGYKEGGILPKWPLASSYTGCMVGYPAVSVLADLVAKDLAEGDMSTWAEAGARSSVYREDLAEKFKGTRELDLITMHPYYKEKYGFVPADSVPESVSWGLEMAYEDWCISQIAKK
;
A
#
# COMPACT_ATOMS: atom_id res chain seq x y z
N LEU A 1 -2.68 9.25 -14.62
CA LEU A 1 -1.84 8.18 -14.04
C LEU A 1 -0.98 8.68 -12.87
N ASP A 2 -0.49 9.93 -12.93
CA ASP A 2 0.29 10.59 -11.88
C ASP A 2 -0.42 10.62 -10.52
N ALA A 3 -1.73 10.84 -10.50
CA ALA A 3 -2.49 10.84 -9.25
C ALA A 3 -2.58 9.46 -8.59
N SER A 4 -2.42 8.36 -9.35
CA SER A 4 -2.56 7.00 -8.80
C SER A 4 -1.32 6.55 -8.01
N CYS A 5 -0.12 6.98 -8.41
CA CYS A 5 1.13 6.60 -7.74
C CYS A 5 1.87 7.79 -7.11
N ALA A 6 1.25 8.97 -7.06
CA ALA A 6 1.82 10.21 -6.53
C ALA A 6 3.12 10.70 -7.22
N TYR A 7 3.45 10.18 -8.40
CA TYR A 7 4.63 10.54 -9.16
C TYR A 7 4.34 10.52 -10.66
N HIS A 8 4.81 11.54 -11.36
CA HIS A 8 4.82 11.58 -12.81
C HIS A 8 6.18 12.08 -13.33
N TYR A 9 6.66 11.49 -14.42
CA TYR A 9 7.99 11.82 -14.95
C TYR A 9 8.14 13.30 -15.31
N ASP A 10 7.08 13.94 -15.79
CA ASP A 10 7.10 15.36 -16.18
C ASP A 10 6.85 16.34 -15.02
N ASP A 11 6.75 15.84 -13.78
CA ASP A 11 6.62 16.71 -12.61
C ASP A 11 7.90 17.53 -12.37
N HIS A 12 7.69 18.76 -11.95
CA HIS A 12 8.74 19.70 -11.55
C HIS A 12 8.59 20.20 -10.11
N HIS A 13 7.58 19.66 -9.41
CA HIS A 13 7.26 20.02 -8.03
C HIS A 13 7.09 18.79 -7.17
N ILE A 14 7.58 18.88 -5.92
CA ILE A 14 7.37 17.88 -4.89
C ILE A 14 6.62 18.53 -3.75
N TYR A 15 5.49 17.91 -3.36
CA TYR A 15 4.63 18.33 -2.25
C TYR A 15 4.92 17.56 -0.96
N GLY A 16 5.58 16.42 -1.07
CA GLY A 16 5.98 15.55 0.05
C GLY A 16 6.40 14.18 -0.44
N PHE A 17 6.99 13.41 0.46
CA PHE A 17 7.35 12.01 0.29
C PHE A 17 6.41 11.20 1.19
N SER A 18 5.45 10.51 0.59
CA SER A 18 4.50 9.64 1.28
C SER A 18 5.00 8.20 1.34
N HIS A 19 4.37 7.35 2.17
CA HIS A 19 4.97 6.08 2.58
C HIS A 19 4.20 4.83 2.12
N SER A 20 3.03 4.99 1.55
CA SER A 20 2.23 3.89 0.99
C SER A 20 1.73 4.28 -0.39
N HIS A 21 1.86 3.39 -1.37
CA HIS A 21 1.53 3.73 -2.76
C HIS A 21 0.90 2.55 -3.49
N LEU A 22 0.04 2.87 -4.47
CA LEU A 22 -0.35 1.97 -5.52
C LEU A 22 0.60 2.14 -6.72
N SER A 23 0.71 1.13 -7.55
CA SER A 23 1.49 1.19 -8.79
C SER A 23 0.68 0.62 -9.95
N GLY A 24 0.65 1.35 -11.08
CA GLY A 24 0.00 0.91 -12.30
C GLY A 24 -1.53 0.98 -12.31
N THR A 25 -2.16 1.50 -11.26
CA THR A 25 -3.62 1.66 -11.19
C THR A 25 -4.08 2.96 -11.85
N GLY A 26 -5.31 2.98 -12.40
CA GLY A 26 -5.91 4.20 -12.96
C GLY A 26 -6.57 5.10 -11.90
N ILE A 27 -6.66 4.63 -10.66
CA ILE A 27 -7.27 5.34 -9.53
C ILE A 27 -6.24 5.40 -8.40
N GLY A 28 -6.08 6.60 -7.80
CA GLY A 28 -5.20 6.81 -6.67
C GLY A 28 -5.89 6.51 -5.35
N ASP A 29 -5.14 5.88 -4.46
CA ASP A 29 -5.48 5.67 -3.06
C ASP A 29 -4.20 5.55 -2.24
N LEU A 30 -4.30 5.38 -0.92
CA LEU A 30 -3.14 5.38 -0.03
C LEU A 30 -2.43 6.76 -0.03
N GLY A 31 -1.10 6.80 -0.06
CA GLY A 31 -0.33 8.04 0.00
C GLY A 31 -0.19 8.58 1.42
N ASP A 32 -0.18 7.67 2.40
CA ASP A 32 -0.20 8.01 3.82
C ASP A 32 1.07 8.73 4.27
N VAL A 33 0.93 9.59 5.27
CA VAL A 33 2.02 10.18 6.05
C VAL A 33 3.07 10.86 5.16
N ALA A 34 2.74 12.00 4.59
CA ALA A 34 3.65 12.74 3.72
C ALA A 34 4.59 13.65 4.54
N LEU A 35 5.89 13.56 4.26
CA LEU A 35 6.92 14.43 4.83
C LEU A 35 7.58 15.27 3.74
N LEU A 36 7.82 16.57 4.02
CA LEU A 36 8.60 17.43 3.13
C LEU A 36 9.64 18.21 3.94
N PRO A 37 10.94 17.98 3.73
CA PRO A 37 11.96 18.88 4.27
C PRO A 37 11.91 20.21 3.51
N PHE A 38 11.98 21.32 4.25
CA PHE A 38 12.00 22.65 3.65
C PHE A 38 12.86 23.63 4.46
N SER A 39 13.23 24.73 3.83
CA SER A 39 13.95 25.85 4.46
C SER A 39 13.25 27.16 4.17
N GLY A 40 13.52 28.19 5.00
CA GLY A 40 12.86 29.51 4.90
C GLY A 40 11.55 29.57 5.67
N GLY A 41 10.89 30.70 5.61
CA GLY A 41 9.80 31.20 6.44
C GLY A 41 8.63 30.28 6.80
N ASP A 42 7.59 30.87 7.39
CA ASP A 42 6.42 30.15 7.93
C ASP A 42 5.37 29.81 6.87
N SER A 43 5.80 29.29 5.69
CA SER A 43 4.86 28.85 4.64
C SER A 43 4.07 27.62 5.12
N ILE A 44 2.76 27.73 5.06
CA ILE A 44 1.83 26.69 5.53
C ILE A 44 1.85 25.46 4.59
N LYS A 45 2.10 25.69 3.31
CA LYS A 45 2.17 24.67 2.26
C LYS A 45 3.43 24.87 1.43
N PRO A 46 4.60 24.49 1.96
CA PRO A 46 5.81 24.55 1.17
C PRO A 46 5.69 23.61 -0.05
N VAL A 47 6.19 24.07 -1.19
CA VAL A 47 6.27 23.28 -2.43
C VAL A 47 7.72 23.30 -2.88
N ALA A 48 8.30 22.14 -3.05
CA ALA A 48 9.65 22.03 -3.56
C ALA A 48 9.69 22.05 -5.09
N THR A 49 10.73 22.65 -5.65
CA THR A 49 11.08 22.52 -7.06
C THR A 49 12.31 21.67 -7.23
N PHE A 50 12.38 20.88 -8.29
CA PHE A 50 13.52 20.03 -8.58
C PHE A 50 13.78 19.93 -10.08
N LYS A 51 14.95 19.41 -10.44
CA LYS A 51 15.32 19.11 -11.83
C LYS A 51 15.53 17.62 -11.99
N LYS A 52 15.11 17.09 -13.13
CA LYS A 52 15.24 15.65 -13.45
C LYS A 52 16.67 15.14 -13.46
N ASP A 53 17.63 15.97 -13.82
CA ASP A 53 19.05 15.61 -13.80
C ASP A 53 19.65 15.43 -12.38
N THR A 54 18.93 15.92 -11.36
CA THR A 54 19.29 15.72 -9.94
C THR A 54 18.60 14.49 -9.33
N GLU A 55 17.62 13.90 -10.03
CA GLU A 55 16.87 12.76 -9.58
C GLU A 55 17.62 11.46 -9.86
N LYS A 56 17.67 10.60 -8.86
CA LYS A 56 18.26 9.27 -8.94
C LYS A 56 17.33 8.26 -8.29
N ALA A 57 16.89 7.28 -9.07
CA ALA A 57 16.02 6.20 -8.61
C ALA A 57 16.59 4.85 -9.00
N THR A 58 16.72 3.97 -8.03
CA THR A 58 17.08 2.55 -8.21
C THR A 58 16.25 1.73 -7.23
N PRO A 59 16.04 0.42 -7.45
CA PRO A 59 15.40 -0.40 -6.44
C PRO A 59 16.09 -0.25 -5.08
N GLY A 60 15.31 0.05 -4.04
CA GLY A 60 15.82 0.29 -2.68
C GLY A 60 16.39 1.67 -2.39
N TYR A 61 16.48 2.58 -3.37
CA TYR A 61 17.03 3.92 -3.12
C TYR A 61 16.46 4.98 -4.05
N TYR A 62 16.18 6.15 -3.49
CA TYR A 62 15.79 7.36 -4.22
C TYR A 62 16.56 8.57 -3.70
N ALA A 63 16.96 9.47 -4.58
CA ALA A 63 17.55 10.76 -4.21
C ALA A 63 17.11 11.87 -5.14
N VAL A 64 16.99 13.09 -4.60
CA VAL A 64 16.65 14.29 -5.36
C VAL A 64 17.15 15.55 -4.65
N ARG A 65 17.46 16.57 -5.42
CA ARG A 65 17.72 17.91 -4.88
C ARG A 65 16.49 18.79 -4.95
N LEU A 66 16.10 19.35 -3.82
CA LEU A 66 15.06 20.37 -3.72
C LEU A 66 15.69 21.76 -3.93
N ASP A 67 15.61 22.28 -5.16
CA ASP A 67 16.39 23.44 -5.58
C ASP A 67 16.06 24.72 -4.82
N ASN A 68 14.76 25.04 -4.68
CA ASN A 68 14.32 26.26 -4.00
C ASN A 68 14.57 26.26 -2.50
N PHE A 69 14.77 25.09 -1.90
CA PHE A 69 15.05 24.94 -0.47
C PHE A 69 16.53 24.68 -0.17
N GLY A 70 17.33 24.34 -1.19
CA GLY A 70 18.74 23.98 -0.98
C GLY A 70 18.90 22.73 -0.11
N ILE A 71 18.15 21.66 -0.42
CA ILE A 71 18.16 20.43 0.36
C ILE A 71 18.41 19.23 -0.55
N ASN A 72 19.35 18.39 -0.20
CA ASN A 72 19.47 17.06 -0.78
C ASN A 72 18.65 16.08 0.06
N VAL A 73 17.78 15.33 -0.60
CA VAL A 73 16.95 14.27 -0.01
C VAL A 73 17.47 12.94 -0.50
N GLU A 74 17.66 12.01 0.42
CA GLU A 74 17.98 10.61 0.13
C GLU A 74 16.98 9.73 0.90
N LEU A 75 16.43 8.72 0.25
CA LEU A 75 15.41 7.83 0.81
C LEU A 75 15.80 6.38 0.57
N THR A 76 15.60 5.56 1.58
CA THR A 76 15.63 4.09 1.51
C THR A 76 14.59 3.50 2.45
N SER A 77 14.42 2.20 2.50
CA SER A 77 13.44 1.57 3.40
C SER A 77 13.82 0.14 3.74
N THR A 78 13.24 -0.34 4.83
CA THR A 78 12.98 -1.75 5.11
C THR A 78 11.56 -2.10 4.65
N ASP A 79 11.02 -3.25 5.03
CA ASP A 79 9.65 -3.65 4.65
C ASP A 79 8.57 -2.72 5.18
N ARG A 80 8.75 -2.19 6.41
CA ARG A 80 7.74 -1.40 7.12
C ARG A 80 8.21 -0.03 7.58
N VAL A 81 9.50 0.30 7.36
CA VAL A 81 10.09 1.55 7.84
C VAL A 81 10.78 2.31 6.70
N GLY A 82 10.24 3.48 6.39
CA GLY A 82 10.92 4.46 5.53
C GLY A 82 12.06 5.14 6.28
N PHE A 83 13.22 5.29 5.65
CA PHE A 83 14.39 5.96 6.21
C PHE A 83 14.84 7.10 5.32
N HIS A 84 14.76 8.31 5.84
CA HIS A 84 15.05 9.55 5.13
C HIS A 84 16.33 10.18 5.67
N LYS A 85 17.11 10.79 4.78
CA LYS A 85 18.28 11.61 5.10
C LYS A 85 18.17 12.95 4.38
N TYR A 86 18.16 14.03 5.15
CA TYR A 86 18.02 15.40 4.66
C TYR A 86 19.29 16.20 4.94
N THR A 87 19.96 16.65 3.88
CA THR A 87 21.16 17.50 3.97
C THR A 87 20.81 18.91 3.55
N TYR A 88 20.86 19.85 4.48
CA TYR A 88 20.49 21.25 4.29
C TYR A 88 21.74 22.08 3.96
N ASP A 89 21.70 22.89 2.90
CA ASP A 89 22.74 23.87 2.60
C ASP A 89 22.82 24.97 3.67
N ASN A 90 21.65 25.40 4.17
CA ASN A 90 21.55 26.36 5.26
C ASN A 90 21.21 25.64 6.59
N PRO A 91 22.21 25.44 7.48
CA PRO A 91 22.00 24.75 8.74
C PRO A 91 21.07 25.48 9.73
N LYS A 92 20.77 26.76 9.49
CA LYS A 92 19.89 27.58 10.36
C LYS A 92 18.40 27.41 10.07
N GLU A 93 18.06 26.88 8.89
CA GLU A 93 16.69 26.81 8.39
C GLU A 93 16.24 25.35 8.15
N ARG A 94 16.48 24.49 9.14
CA ARG A 94 16.16 23.07 9.09
C ARG A 94 14.74 22.83 9.56
N ARG A 95 13.84 22.52 8.64
CA ARG A 95 12.41 22.27 8.91
C ARG A 95 11.91 21.02 8.19
N VAL A 96 10.90 20.39 8.76
CA VAL A 96 10.15 19.28 8.16
C VAL A 96 8.67 19.54 8.33
N LEU A 97 7.92 19.49 7.22
CA LEU A 97 6.46 19.41 7.22
C LEU A 97 6.05 17.95 7.40
N LEU A 98 5.15 17.67 8.31
CA LEU A 98 4.32 16.46 8.35
C LEU A 98 2.91 16.84 7.89
N ASP A 99 2.46 16.26 6.77
CA ASP A 99 1.12 16.45 6.22
C ASP A 99 0.29 15.19 6.44
N LEU A 100 -0.60 15.22 7.43
CA LEU A 100 -1.54 14.15 7.74
C LEU A 100 -2.88 14.30 7.00
N GLY A 101 -3.05 15.38 6.25
CA GLY A 101 -4.19 15.62 5.37
C GLY A 101 -3.92 15.28 3.90
N HIS A 102 -2.74 14.71 3.60
CA HIS A 102 -2.37 14.35 2.24
C HIS A 102 -3.31 13.26 1.69
N ILE A 103 -3.90 13.54 0.53
CA ILE A 103 -4.76 12.62 -0.22
C ILE A 103 -4.47 12.77 -1.72
N LEU A 104 -4.52 11.67 -2.47
CA LEU A 104 -4.09 11.66 -3.87
C LEU A 104 -5.17 12.13 -4.85
N GLN A 105 -6.41 11.68 -4.68
CA GLN A 105 -7.49 11.95 -5.66
C GLN A 105 -8.78 12.41 -5.00
N PRO A 106 -8.85 13.64 -4.46
CA PRO A 106 -10.07 14.15 -3.82
C PRO A 106 -11.26 14.22 -4.80
N ASN A 107 -11.02 14.46 -6.09
CA ASN A 107 -12.07 14.52 -7.12
C ASN A 107 -12.72 13.16 -7.42
N TRP A 108 -12.11 12.06 -7.02
CA TRP A 108 -12.63 10.70 -7.14
C TRP A 108 -13.15 10.14 -5.81
N GLY A 109 -13.35 11.03 -4.83
CA GLY A 109 -13.92 10.69 -3.53
C GLY A 109 -12.92 10.19 -2.50
N HIS A 110 -11.61 10.26 -2.79
CA HIS A 110 -10.58 10.06 -1.77
C HIS A 110 -10.64 11.20 -0.77
N LYS A 111 -10.82 10.89 0.50
CA LYS A 111 -10.99 11.88 1.56
C LYS A 111 -10.45 11.37 2.89
N LEU A 112 -10.01 12.32 3.68
CA LEU A 112 -9.67 12.09 5.09
C LEU A 112 -10.96 11.87 5.90
N ILE A 113 -10.95 10.87 6.78
CA ILE A 113 -12.06 10.58 7.71
C ILE A 113 -11.64 10.58 9.17
N GLY A 114 -10.34 10.64 9.46
CA GLY A 114 -9.84 10.78 10.82
C GLY A 114 -8.32 10.86 10.89
N ASN A 115 -7.83 11.63 11.86
CA ASN A 115 -6.44 11.71 12.25
C ASN A 115 -6.29 11.54 13.74
N GLN A 116 -5.28 10.77 14.15
CA GLN A 116 -4.77 10.76 15.50
C GLN A 116 -3.31 11.18 15.49
N TYR A 117 -2.92 12.01 16.42
CA TYR A 117 -1.55 12.50 16.56
C TYR A 117 -1.20 12.61 18.04
N LEU A 118 0.00 12.16 18.39
CA LEU A 118 0.60 12.27 19.71
C LEU A 118 2.08 12.63 19.57
N LEU A 119 2.51 13.70 20.22
CA LEU A 119 3.93 13.95 20.46
C LEU A 119 4.36 13.13 21.69
N VAL A 120 5.10 12.04 21.43
CA VAL A 120 5.53 11.07 22.46
C VAL A 120 6.64 11.67 23.33
N ASN A 121 7.62 12.29 22.69
CA ASN A 121 8.73 12.99 23.32
C ASN A 121 9.27 14.08 22.37
N ASP A 122 10.42 14.66 22.67
CA ASP A 122 11.02 15.75 21.90
C ASP A 122 11.51 15.35 20.49
N SER A 123 11.57 14.07 20.18
CA SER A 123 12.04 13.57 18.86
C SER A 123 11.13 12.53 18.23
N THR A 124 9.98 12.21 18.86
CA THR A 124 9.10 11.12 18.38
C THR A 124 7.65 11.55 18.37
N VAL A 125 6.99 11.30 17.25
CA VAL A 125 5.54 11.48 17.08
C VAL A 125 4.92 10.19 16.56
N GLU A 126 3.67 9.94 16.94
CA GLU A 126 2.90 8.78 16.49
C GLU A 126 1.43 9.12 16.28
N GLY A 127 0.74 8.24 15.61
CA GLY A 127 -0.69 8.40 15.39
C GLY A 127 -1.27 7.46 14.35
N THR A 128 -2.45 7.82 13.86
CA THR A 128 -3.16 7.04 12.83
C THR A 128 -3.86 7.98 11.87
N VAL A 129 -3.70 7.75 10.58
CA VAL A 129 -4.46 8.39 9.51
C VAL A 129 -5.54 7.44 9.05
N LYS A 130 -6.76 7.94 8.87
CA LYS A 130 -7.89 7.18 8.34
C LYS A 130 -8.44 7.88 7.12
N THR A 131 -8.53 7.15 6.02
CA THR A 131 -9.05 7.66 4.75
C THR A 131 -10.18 6.78 4.22
N GLN A 132 -10.94 7.33 3.31
CA GLN A 132 -11.93 6.65 2.50
C GLN A 132 -11.72 7.08 1.06
N GLY A 133 -11.61 6.12 0.18
CA GLY A 133 -11.41 6.34 -1.24
C GLY A 133 -11.88 5.14 -2.04
N TRP A 134 -11.04 4.61 -2.87
CA TRP A 134 -11.24 3.32 -3.52
C TRP A 134 -11.25 2.18 -2.48
N ALA A 135 -10.31 2.19 -1.53
CA ALA A 135 -10.50 1.48 -0.27
C ALA A 135 -11.63 2.15 0.52
N HIS A 136 -12.72 1.43 0.77
CA HIS A 136 -13.89 1.99 1.48
C HIS A 136 -13.58 2.41 2.91
N PHE A 137 -12.58 1.79 3.49
CA PHE A 137 -11.97 2.15 4.75
C PHE A 137 -10.48 1.79 4.68
N HIS A 138 -9.63 2.76 4.91
CA HIS A 138 -8.20 2.58 5.07
C HIS A 138 -7.76 3.22 6.37
N SER A 139 -6.88 2.55 7.09
CA SER A 139 -6.29 3.04 8.35
C SER A 139 -4.81 2.67 8.36
N MET A 140 -3.97 3.68 8.49
CA MET A 140 -2.53 3.50 8.61
C MET A 140 -2.04 4.19 9.88
N SER A 141 -1.46 3.42 10.78
CA SER A 141 -0.79 3.93 11.96
C SER A 141 0.69 4.17 11.67
N TYR A 142 1.25 5.17 12.33
CA TYR A 142 2.63 5.58 12.09
C TYR A 142 3.36 5.92 13.37
N ARG A 143 4.69 5.72 13.36
CA ARG A 143 5.63 6.27 14.34
C ARG A 143 6.79 6.90 13.59
N ILE A 144 6.98 8.21 13.82
CA ILE A 144 8.05 8.99 13.20
C ILE A 144 9.06 9.35 14.27
N THR A 145 10.32 9.03 14.04
CA THR A 145 11.43 9.38 14.94
C THR A 145 12.47 10.18 14.19
N PHE A 146 12.83 11.32 14.75
CA PHE A 146 13.88 12.19 14.26
C PHE A 146 15.19 11.90 15.00
N SER A 147 16.32 12.01 14.31
CA SER A 147 17.67 11.82 14.90
C SER A 147 18.07 12.90 15.89
N GLU A 148 17.25 13.93 16.05
CA GLU A 148 17.50 15.10 16.87
C GLU A 148 16.21 15.60 17.52
N PRO A 149 16.30 16.27 18.69
CA PRO A 149 15.15 16.92 19.30
C PRO A 149 14.53 18.00 18.41
N ILE A 150 13.22 18.07 18.40
CA ILE A 150 12.44 19.13 17.78
C ILE A 150 12.56 20.38 18.65
N GLU A 151 13.07 21.48 18.09
CA GLU A 151 13.21 22.75 18.81
C GLU A 151 11.85 23.47 18.96
N THR A 152 11.05 23.45 17.89
CA THR A 152 9.75 24.12 17.85
C THR A 152 8.76 23.35 16.99
N VAL A 153 7.53 23.19 17.47
CA VAL A 153 6.41 22.64 16.73
C VAL A 153 5.45 23.76 16.36
N TYR A 154 5.10 23.87 15.08
CA TYR A 154 3.99 24.69 14.62
C TYR A 154 2.90 23.77 14.11
N GLN A 155 1.69 23.96 14.58
CA GLN A 155 0.50 23.24 14.13
C GLN A 155 -0.32 24.10 13.19
N TYR A 156 -0.70 23.53 12.07
CA TYR A 156 -1.69 24.11 11.15
C TYR A 156 -3.00 23.34 11.24
N MET A 157 -4.05 24.05 11.59
CA MET A 157 -5.41 23.54 11.68
C MET A 157 -6.39 24.70 11.38
N ASP A 158 -7.48 24.44 10.65
CA ASP A 158 -8.51 25.41 10.27
C ASP A 158 -7.96 26.70 9.60
N GLY A 159 -6.96 26.57 8.75
CA GLY A 159 -6.36 27.73 8.08
C GLY A 159 -5.47 28.60 8.97
N LYS A 160 -5.15 28.17 10.19
CA LYS A 160 -4.36 28.94 11.17
C LYS A 160 -3.12 28.17 11.61
N LEU A 161 -1.98 28.88 11.61
CA LEU A 161 -0.74 28.40 12.20
C LEU A 161 -0.71 28.77 13.68
N ARG A 162 -0.51 27.77 14.55
CA ARG A 162 -0.37 27.92 16.01
C ARG A 162 1.02 27.46 16.41
N LYS A 163 1.72 28.27 17.18
CA LYS A 163 3.03 27.94 17.73
C LYS A 163 2.87 27.28 19.10
N ASP A 164 3.80 26.39 19.45
CA ASP A 164 3.96 25.78 20.78
C ASP A 164 2.78 24.94 21.27
N SER A 165 2.54 23.82 20.57
CA SER A 165 1.64 22.77 21.02
C SER A 165 2.44 21.53 21.44
N LEU A 166 3.29 21.65 22.46
CA LEU A 166 4.22 20.58 22.90
C LEU A 166 3.54 19.33 23.47
N PHE A 167 2.24 19.40 23.79
CA PHE A 167 1.48 18.28 24.35
C PHE A 167 0.13 18.12 23.63
N LEU A 168 0.17 17.70 22.37
CA LEU A 168 -1.07 17.53 21.62
C LEU A 168 -1.36 16.06 21.37
N ARG A 169 -2.41 15.58 22.04
CA ARG A 169 -3.16 14.44 21.57
C ARG A 169 -4.36 14.98 20.80
N LEU A 170 -4.36 14.83 19.49
CA LEU A 170 -5.46 15.23 18.62
C LEU A 170 -6.17 14.00 18.05
N ASN A 171 -7.47 14.11 17.96
CA ASN A 171 -8.31 13.16 17.24
C ASN A 171 -9.33 14.00 16.46
N THR A 172 -9.14 14.10 15.14
CA THR A 172 -9.93 14.97 14.28
C THR A 172 -10.03 14.42 12.86
N ALA A 173 -11.08 14.76 12.13
CA ALA A 173 -11.21 14.50 10.70
C ALA A 173 -10.72 15.68 9.84
N GLU A 174 -10.09 16.68 10.45
CA GLU A 174 -9.61 17.87 9.75
C GLU A 174 -8.23 17.68 9.14
N ASP A 175 -7.91 18.49 8.14
CA ASP A 175 -6.58 18.59 7.52
C ASP A 175 -5.56 19.09 8.55
N LEU A 176 -4.71 18.18 9.00
CA LEU A 176 -3.77 18.40 10.09
C LEU A 176 -2.34 18.38 9.55
N LYS A 177 -1.61 19.46 9.77
CA LYS A 177 -0.21 19.60 9.38
C LYS A 177 0.63 20.10 10.54
N PHE A 178 1.87 19.62 10.60
CA PHE A 178 2.86 20.06 11.58
C PHE A 178 4.14 20.50 10.89
N HIS A 179 4.69 21.64 11.33
CA HIS A 179 6.03 22.05 10.95
C HIS A 179 6.96 21.85 12.16
N TYR A 180 7.94 21.04 11.99
CA TYR A 180 9.01 20.83 12.97
C TYR A 180 10.21 21.67 12.59
N LYS A 181 10.70 22.47 13.51
CA LYS A 181 11.96 23.21 13.37
C LYS A 181 13.01 22.52 14.21
N PHE A 182 14.21 22.39 13.68
CA PHE A 182 15.37 21.78 14.32
C PHE A 182 16.47 22.80 14.58
N SER A 183 17.30 22.52 15.57
CA SER A 183 18.44 23.36 15.91
C SER A 183 19.46 23.46 14.77
N GLU A 184 20.27 24.51 14.78
CA GLU A 184 21.37 24.73 13.83
C GLU A 184 22.41 23.63 13.94
N LYS A 185 22.58 22.81 12.88
CA LYS A 185 23.62 21.78 12.75
C LYS A 185 24.00 21.56 11.29
N ALA A 186 25.27 21.34 11.05
CA ALA A 186 25.79 21.02 9.70
C ALA A 186 25.57 19.56 9.28
N GLN A 187 25.31 18.66 10.23
CA GLN A 187 25.07 17.24 9.94
C GLN A 187 23.68 17.04 9.31
N PRO A 188 23.50 15.97 8.51
CA PRO A 188 22.19 15.58 8.01
C PRO A 188 21.18 15.32 9.14
N LEU A 189 19.92 15.65 8.88
CA LEU A 189 18.79 15.21 9.70
C LEU A 189 18.31 13.87 9.15
N TYR A 190 18.25 12.86 10.02
CA TYR A 190 17.67 11.57 9.69
C TYR A 190 16.26 11.46 10.26
N VAL A 191 15.38 10.81 9.50
CA VAL A 191 13.99 10.57 9.90
C VAL A 191 13.62 9.14 9.57
N LYS A 192 13.05 8.44 10.55
CA LYS A 192 12.47 7.11 10.36
C LYS A 192 10.96 7.21 10.44
N VAL A 193 10.27 6.55 9.52
CA VAL A 193 8.80 6.51 9.47
C VAL A 193 8.38 5.05 9.45
N ALA A 194 8.04 4.53 10.60
CA ALA A 194 7.47 3.18 10.71
C ALA A 194 5.96 3.23 10.51
N LEU A 195 5.45 2.29 9.75
CA LEU A 195 4.02 2.10 9.49
C LEU A 195 3.52 0.84 10.19
N SER A 196 2.24 0.84 10.55
CA SER A 196 1.51 -0.34 11.02
C SER A 196 0.11 -0.34 10.44
N VAL A 197 -0.33 -1.52 10.05
CA VAL A 197 -1.70 -1.75 9.56
C VAL A 197 -2.70 -1.95 10.69
N VAL A 198 -2.24 -1.92 11.94
CA VAL A 198 -3.06 -2.18 13.14
C VAL A 198 -3.14 -0.93 14.04
N ASP A 199 -2.03 -0.56 14.68
CA ASP A 199 -1.99 0.50 15.69
C ASP A 199 -0.59 1.12 15.84
N PRO A 200 -0.43 2.25 16.57
CA PRO A 200 0.88 2.85 16.81
C PRO A 200 1.88 1.96 17.55
N GLU A 201 1.41 1.04 18.42
CA GLU A 201 2.27 0.04 19.08
C GLU A 201 2.89 -0.92 18.06
N GLY A 202 2.11 -1.32 17.04
CA GLY A 202 2.62 -2.09 15.91
C GLY A 202 3.71 -1.35 15.15
N ALA A 203 3.51 -0.05 14.88
CA ALA A 203 4.54 0.78 14.24
C ALA A 203 5.83 0.90 15.09
N GLU A 204 5.71 0.98 16.42
CA GLU A 204 6.86 0.93 17.33
C GLU A 204 7.62 -0.40 17.22
N LYS A 205 6.92 -1.52 17.29
CA LYS A 205 7.52 -2.86 17.15
C LYS A 205 8.19 -3.05 15.79
N ASN A 206 7.56 -2.57 14.71
CA ASN A 206 8.13 -2.61 13.37
C ASN A 206 9.44 -1.80 13.31
N LEU A 207 9.46 -0.59 13.90
CA LEU A 207 10.65 0.23 13.97
C LEU A 207 11.80 -0.43 14.75
N GLU A 208 11.51 -0.98 15.92
CA GLU A 208 12.50 -1.62 16.77
C GLU A 208 13.08 -2.89 16.16
N ALA A 209 12.25 -3.67 15.47
CA ALA A 209 12.68 -4.92 14.83
C ALA A 209 13.50 -4.68 13.56
N GLU A 210 13.07 -3.73 12.71
CA GLU A 210 13.64 -3.60 11.37
C GLU A 210 14.73 -2.52 11.28
N LEU A 211 14.62 -1.44 12.06
CA LEU A 211 15.53 -0.30 11.95
C LEU A 211 15.87 0.32 13.32
N PRO A 212 16.52 -0.43 14.23
CA PRO A 212 16.88 0.11 15.56
C PRO A 212 18.00 1.17 15.48
N GLY A 213 18.91 1.06 14.52
CA GLY A 213 20.08 1.96 14.34
C GLY A 213 19.81 3.13 13.39
N TRP A 214 20.80 4.03 13.26
CA TRP A 214 20.74 5.23 12.40
C TRP A 214 21.73 5.17 11.23
N ASP A 215 22.16 3.98 10.82
CA ASP A 215 23.09 3.79 9.70
C ASP A 215 22.31 3.75 8.38
N PHE A 216 22.18 4.91 7.75
CA PHE A 216 21.47 5.06 6.48
C PHE A 216 22.11 4.29 5.33
N ASP A 217 23.45 4.36 5.25
CA ASP A 217 24.16 3.73 4.14
C ASP A 217 24.09 2.21 4.22
N LYS A 218 24.19 1.64 5.43
CA LYS A 218 23.98 0.20 5.65
C LYS A 218 22.57 -0.23 5.24
N THR A 219 21.52 0.50 5.66
CA THR A 219 20.13 0.19 5.30
C THR A 219 19.93 0.25 3.78
N ARG A 220 20.49 1.25 3.11
CA ARG A 220 20.46 1.36 1.65
C ARG A 220 21.13 0.16 0.97
N GLU A 221 22.29 -0.26 1.45
CA GLU A 221 23.01 -1.42 0.92
C GLU A 221 22.21 -2.70 1.11
N GLU A 222 21.61 -2.91 2.28
CA GLU A 222 20.75 -4.06 2.58
C GLU A 222 19.48 -4.07 1.69
N SER A 223 18.80 -2.94 1.54
CA SER A 223 17.64 -2.83 0.65
C SER A 223 18.01 -3.10 -0.82
N THR A 224 19.14 -2.57 -1.28
CA THR A 224 19.66 -2.83 -2.63
C THR A 224 19.99 -4.31 -2.82
N HIS A 225 20.56 -4.96 -1.80
CA HIS A 225 20.89 -6.38 -1.83
C HIS A 225 19.65 -7.25 -1.97
N ILE A 226 18.61 -7.00 -1.15
CA ILE A 226 17.31 -7.71 -1.21
C ILE A 226 16.70 -7.62 -2.60
N TRP A 227 16.68 -6.41 -3.20
CA TRP A 227 16.18 -6.22 -4.55
C TRP A 227 17.01 -6.96 -5.60
N ASN A 228 18.33 -6.97 -5.45
CA ASN A 228 19.21 -7.72 -6.36
C ASN A 228 18.98 -9.23 -6.26
N GLU A 229 18.77 -9.78 -5.06
CA GLU A 229 18.42 -11.19 -4.89
C GLU A 229 17.07 -11.52 -5.56
N ALA A 230 16.04 -10.69 -5.36
CA ALA A 230 14.74 -10.89 -5.99
C ALA A 230 14.82 -10.82 -7.53
N LEU A 231 15.51 -9.83 -8.07
CA LEU A 231 15.68 -9.68 -9.52
C LEU A 231 16.59 -10.77 -10.13
N ASN A 232 17.42 -11.39 -9.34
CA ASN A 232 18.33 -12.45 -9.76
C ASN A 232 17.68 -13.84 -9.85
N LEU A 233 16.40 -13.96 -9.49
CA LEU A 233 15.61 -15.20 -9.67
C LEU A 233 15.57 -15.63 -11.14
N ILE A 234 15.66 -14.69 -12.07
CA ILE A 234 15.79 -14.97 -13.49
C ILE A 234 17.01 -14.22 -14.03
N GLN A 235 17.96 -14.95 -14.58
CA GLN A 235 19.14 -14.38 -15.22
C GLN A 235 19.05 -14.53 -16.73
N ILE A 236 19.25 -13.42 -17.46
CA ILE A 236 19.29 -13.42 -18.92
C ILE A 236 20.60 -12.82 -19.42
N GLU A 237 21.04 -13.28 -20.58
CA GLU A 237 22.12 -12.67 -21.35
C GLU A 237 21.53 -12.17 -22.67
N ALA A 238 21.55 -10.86 -22.91
CA ALA A 238 20.93 -10.23 -24.07
C ALA A 238 21.55 -8.85 -24.32
N ASP A 239 21.15 -8.18 -25.40
CA ASP A 239 21.49 -6.78 -25.65
C ASP A 239 21.13 -5.90 -24.43
N PRO A 240 21.94 -4.88 -24.10
CA PRO A 240 21.68 -4.00 -22.94
C PRO A 240 20.27 -3.42 -22.89
N LYS A 241 19.69 -3.04 -24.03
CA LYS A 241 18.33 -2.53 -24.10
C LYS A 241 17.28 -3.59 -23.74
N VAL A 242 17.49 -4.84 -24.17
CA VAL A 242 16.61 -5.96 -23.82
C VAL A 242 16.72 -6.28 -22.34
N MET A 243 17.93 -6.27 -21.79
CA MET A 243 18.17 -6.47 -20.34
C MET A 243 17.46 -5.39 -19.50
N VAL A 244 17.58 -4.12 -19.88
CA VAL A 244 16.87 -3.02 -19.17
C VAL A 244 15.37 -3.26 -19.19
N ASN A 245 14.79 -3.57 -20.35
CA ASN A 245 13.35 -3.82 -20.47
C ASN A 245 12.91 -5.02 -19.63
N PHE A 246 13.69 -6.11 -19.69
CA PHE A 246 13.39 -7.34 -18.96
C PHE A 246 13.41 -7.12 -17.44
N TYR A 247 14.50 -6.56 -16.89
CA TYR A 247 14.62 -6.37 -15.45
C TYR A 247 13.68 -5.28 -14.93
N THR A 248 13.35 -4.27 -15.75
CA THR A 248 12.29 -3.30 -15.41
C THR A 248 10.93 -3.98 -15.31
N ALA A 249 10.59 -4.86 -16.27
CA ALA A 249 9.35 -5.62 -16.24
C ALA A 249 9.31 -6.58 -15.03
N LEU A 250 10.42 -7.29 -14.77
CA LEU A 250 10.53 -8.18 -13.61
C LEU A 250 10.39 -7.41 -12.29
N TYR A 251 11.02 -6.23 -12.15
CA TYR A 251 10.83 -5.33 -11.01
C TYR A 251 9.35 -4.97 -10.81
N HIS A 252 8.63 -4.63 -11.88
CA HIS A 252 7.20 -4.30 -11.79
C HIS A 252 6.35 -5.48 -11.31
N THR A 253 6.74 -6.73 -11.58
CA THR A 253 6.02 -7.91 -11.08
C THR A 253 6.15 -8.12 -9.57
N MET A 254 7.09 -7.43 -8.91
CA MET A 254 7.42 -7.57 -7.49
C MET A 254 6.98 -6.38 -6.61
N ILE A 255 6.35 -5.35 -7.22
CA ILE A 255 5.88 -4.17 -6.47
C ILE A 255 4.58 -4.46 -5.70
N ALA A 256 3.70 -5.28 -6.27
CA ALA A 256 2.42 -5.66 -5.67
C ALA A 256 2.06 -7.10 -6.08
N PRO A 257 1.41 -7.86 -5.22
CA PRO A 257 0.95 -7.53 -3.86
C PRO A 257 2.11 -7.36 -2.86
N PHE A 258 1.88 -6.64 -1.77
CA PHE A 258 2.86 -6.41 -0.72
C PHE A 258 2.37 -6.91 0.64
N ALA A 259 3.31 -7.16 1.56
CA ALA A 259 3.00 -7.62 2.92
C ALA A 259 2.14 -6.57 3.66
N TYR A 260 1.01 -7.03 4.22
CA TYR A 260 0.04 -6.21 4.95
C TYR A 260 -0.13 -6.77 6.36
N GLN A 261 0.95 -6.72 7.14
CA GLN A 261 1.09 -7.36 8.44
C GLN A 261 2.25 -6.73 9.23
N ASP A 262 2.08 -6.57 10.55
CA ASP A 262 3.15 -6.12 11.45
C ASP A 262 4.13 -7.26 11.77
N VAL A 263 5.32 -6.92 12.27
CA VAL A 263 6.36 -7.92 12.63
C VAL A 263 5.92 -8.89 13.74
N ASP A 264 4.96 -8.49 14.56
CA ASP A 264 4.38 -9.35 15.60
C ASP A 264 3.26 -10.29 15.09
N GLY A 265 3.06 -10.32 13.77
CA GLY A 265 2.06 -11.16 13.11
C GLY A 265 0.66 -10.57 13.09
N ARG A 266 0.41 -9.40 13.69
CA ARG A 266 -0.92 -8.78 13.65
C ARG A 266 -1.21 -8.15 12.30
N TYR A 267 -2.45 -8.26 11.84
CA TYR A 267 -2.95 -7.61 10.63
C TYR A 267 -4.44 -7.29 10.75
N LEU A 268 -4.92 -6.38 9.90
CA LEU A 268 -6.34 -6.06 9.81
C LEU A 268 -6.98 -6.92 8.71
N GLY A 269 -7.91 -7.80 9.10
CA GLY A 269 -8.58 -8.74 8.20
C GLY A 269 -9.67 -8.08 7.34
N MET A 270 -10.21 -8.85 6.37
CA MET A 270 -11.31 -8.42 5.50
C MET A 270 -12.62 -8.19 6.27
N ASP A 271 -12.74 -8.70 7.50
CA ASP A 271 -13.85 -8.45 8.45
C ASP A 271 -13.63 -7.18 9.31
N LYS A 272 -12.59 -6.42 9.06
CA LYS A 272 -12.17 -5.21 9.80
C LYS A 272 -11.78 -5.50 11.26
N LYS A 273 -11.43 -6.74 11.58
CA LYS A 273 -10.90 -7.10 12.89
C LYS A 273 -9.40 -7.33 12.83
N VAL A 274 -8.77 -7.12 13.96
CA VAL A 274 -7.35 -7.46 14.12
C VAL A 274 -7.24 -8.97 14.33
N HIS A 275 -6.44 -9.60 13.49
CA HIS A 275 -6.06 -11.00 13.56
C HIS A 275 -4.57 -11.12 13.90
N THR A 276 -4.17 -12.28 14.38
CA THR A 276 -2.76 -12.65 14.54
C THR A 276 -2.50 -13.85 13.63
N ALA A 277 -1.51 -13.72 12.80
CA ALA A 277 -1.09 -14.76 11.87
C ALA A 277 -0.53 -15.98 12.60
N GLU A 278 -0.86 -17.17 12.12
CA GLU A 278 -0.19 -18.40 12.53
C GLU A 278 1.28 -18.37 12.10
N PRO A 279 2.20 -19.05 12.80
CA PRO A 279 3.59 -19.11 12.43
C PRO A 279 3.79 -19.56 10.96
N GLY A 280 4.55 -18.78 10.20
CA GLY A 280 4.79 -19.01 8.77
C GLY A 280 3.71 -18.48 7.83
N TYR A 281 2.66 -17.83 8.33
CA TYR A 281 1.69 -17.11 7.50
C TYR A 281 2.08 -15.64 7.39
N VAL A 282 2.09 -15.11 6.17
CA VAL A 282 2.22 -13.68 5.89
C VAL A 282 0.97 -13.22 5.15
N ASN A 283 0.32 -12.19 5.68
CA ASN A 283 -0.82 -11.57 5.03
C ASN A 283 -0.34 -10.56 3.97
N TYR A 284 -0.96 -10.60 2.79
CA TYR A 284 -0.67 -9.70 1.67
C TYR A 284 -1.93 -8.95 1.25
N SER A 285 -1.76 -7.79 0.62
CA SER A 285 -2.85 -7.01 0.04
C SER A 285 -2.44 -6.36 -1.27
N VAL A 286 -3.40 -5.70 -1.93
CA VAL A 286 -3.25 -5.08 -3.26
C VAL A 286 -3.08 -6.13 -4.35
N PHE A 287 -4.11 -6.98 -4.49
CA PHE A 287 -4.17 -7.97 -5.57
C PHE A 287 -5.07 -7.44 -6.70
N SER A 288 -4.49 -7.19 -7.86
CA SER A 288 -5.22 -6.89 -9.11
C SER A 288 -5.53 -8.18 -9.86
N LEU A 289 -6.38 -9.03 -9.26
CA LEU A 289 -6.51 -10.45 -9.64
C LEU A 289 -6.95 -10.66 -11.09
N TRP A 290 -7.87 -9.84 -11.61
CA TRP A 290 -8.31 -9.95 -13.01
C TRP A 290 -7.18 -9.72 -14.03
N ASP A 291 -6.22 -8.86 -13.68
CA ASP A 291 -5.04 -8.61 -14.49
C ASP A 291 -3.99 -9.70 -14.29
N THR A 292 -3.75 -10.09 -13.04
CA THR A 292 -2.55 -10.82 -12.62
C THR A 292 -2.70 -12.34 -12.70
N PHE A 293 -3.92 -12.90 -12.68
CA PHE A 293 -4.10 -14.34 -12.83
C PHE A 293 -3.59 -14.86 -14.20
N ARG A 294 -3.54 -13.99 -15.20
CA ARG A 294 -3.18 -14.32 -16.58
C ARG A 294 -1.69 -14.64 -16.75
N ALA A 295 -0.83 -13.97 -16.00
CA ALA A 295 0.62 -14.10 -16.16
C ALA A 295 1.42 -14.03 -14.85
N LEU A 296 1.17 -13.04 -13.97
CA LEU A 296 1.96 -12.84 -12.76
C LEU A 296 1.86 -14.05 -11.81
N HIS A 297 0.65 -14.49 -11.47
CA HIS A 297 0.48 -15.64 -10.58
C HIS A 297 1.08 -16.92 -11.18
N PRO A 298 0.83 -17.29 -12.47
CA PRO A 298 1.52 -18.40 -13.10
C PRO A 298 3.04 -18.28 -13.13
N LEU A 299 3.59 -17.07 -13.32
CA LEU A 299 5.03 -16.84 -13.26
C LEU A 299 5.57 -17.14 -11.86
N MET A 300 4.91 -16.63 -10.82
CA MET A 300 5.35 -16.86 -9.44
C MET A 300 5.35 -18.32 -9.02
N THR A 301 4.44 -19.14 -9.54
CA THR A 301 4.49 -20.60 -9.31
C THR A 301 5.75 -21.27 -9.87
N ILE A 302 6.48 -20.60 -10.76
CA ILE A 302 7.72 -21.11 -11.37
C ILE A 302 8.96 -20.55 -10.66
N ILE A 303 8.97 -19.23 -10.41
CA ILE A 303 10.17 -18.52 -9.91
C ILE A 303 10.20 -18.35 -8.40
N ASN A 304 9.03 -18.37 -7.75
CA ASN A 304 8.89 -18.26 -6.28
C ASN A 304 7.62 -19.00 -5.81
N PRO A 305 7.63 -20.36 -5.86
CA PRO A 305 6.45 -21.18 -5.55
C PRO A 305 5.95 -21.00 -4.10
N ASP A 306 6.85 -20.74 -3.14
CA ASP A 306 6.47 -20.52 -1.74
C ASP A 306 5.62 -19.25 -1.62
N LEU A 307 6.04 -18.15 -2.24
CA LEU A 307 5.28 -16.90 -2.28
C LEU A 307 3.93 -17.09 -2.98
N ALA A 308 3.89 -17.83 -4.10
CA ALA A 308 2.64 -18.13 -4.81
C ALA A 308 1.67 -18.92 -3.91
N THR A 309 2.17 -19.89 -3.13
CA THR A 309 1.40 -20.65 -2.15
C THR A 309 0.85 -19.74 -1.03
N ASP A 310 1.67 -18.85 -0.50
CA ASP A 310 1.24 -17.90 0.51
C ASP A 310 0.13 -16.97 -0.01
N TRP A 311 0.23 -16.48 -1.24
CA TRP A 311 -0.85 -15.70 -1.85
C TRP A 311 -2.16 -16.49 -1.96
N GLY A 312 -2.10 -17.77 -2.32
CA GLY A 312 -3.27 -18.65 -2.31
C GLY A 312 -3.92 -18.77 -0.92
N LYS A 313 -3.12 -18.96 0.12
CA LYS A 313 -3.59 -18.97 1.51
C LYS A 313 -4.27 -17.67 1.90
N VAL A 314 -3.69 -16.52 1.51
CA VAL A 314 -4.26 -15.17 1.78
C VAL A 314 -5.63 -15.01 1.14
N LEU A 315 -5.82 -15.46 -0.12
CA LEU A 315 -7.12 -15.39 -0.79
C LEU A 315 -8.18 -16.23 -0.06
N VAL A 316 -7.84 -17.43 0.36
CA VAL A 316 -8.74 -18.31 1.14
C VAL A 316 -9.00 -17.76 2.54
N GLN A 317 -7.99 -17.16 3.18
CA GLN A 317 -8.18 -16.50 4.48
C GLN A 317 -9.12 -15.28 4.33
N GLY A 318 -8.99 -14.49 3.27
CA GLY A 318 -9.91 -13.41 2.96
C GLY A 318 -11.38 -13.88 2.83
N TYR A 319 -11.59 -15.07 2.23
CA TYR A 319 -12.92 -15.70 2.22
C TYR A 319 -13.42 -16.04 3.63
N LYS A 320 -12.59 -16.64 4.47
CA LYS A 320 -12.96 -17.01 5.86
C LYS A 320 -13.36 -15.77 6.67
N GLU A 321 -12.69 -14.67 6.50
CA GLU A 321 -12.94 -13.42 7.21
C GLU A 321 -14.15 -12.66 6.64
N GLY A 322 -14.18 -12.45 5.33
CA GLY A 322 -15.18 -11.60 4.67
C GLY A 322 -16.42 -12.34 4.17
N GLY A 323 -16.32 -13.67 3.97
CA GLY A 323 -17.40 -14.52 3.49
C GLY A 323 -17.49 -14.67 1.97
N ILE A 324 -16.56 -14.03 1.22
CA ILE A 324 -16.41 -14.12 -0.22
C ILE A 324 -14.93 -13.98 -0.60
N LEU A 325 -14.49 -14.66 -1.65
CA LEU A 325 -13.11 -14.51 -2.14
C LEU A 325 -12.84 -13.06 -2.55
N PRO A 326 -11.65 -12.52 -2.21
CA PRO A 326 -11.27 -11.19 -2.66
C PRO A 326 -11.25 -11.10 -4.20
N LYS A 327 -11.75 -9.99 -4.72
CA LYS A 327 -11.77 -9.73 -6.15
C LYS A 327 -10.69 -8.72 -6.53
N TRP A 328 -10.62 -7.62 -5.82
CA TRP A 328 -9.57 -6.62 -5.86
C TRP A 328 -9.40 -6.06 -4.43
N PRO A 329 -8.73 -6.78 -3.52
CA PRO A 329 -8.54 -6.30 -2.16
C PRO A 329 -7.53 -5.17 -2.12
N LEU A 330 -7.92 -4.05 -1.50
CA LEU A 330 -7.08 -2.88 -1.25
C LEU A 330 -7.04 -2.62 0.26
N ALA A 331 -5.87 -2.79 0.86
CA ALA A 331 -5.75 -2.89 2.31
C ALA A 331 -6.70 -3.99 2.83
N SER A 332 -7.48 -3.73 3.85
CA SER A 332 -8.52 -4.67 4.34
C SER A 332 -9.89 -4.43 3.71
N SER A 333 -9.98 -3.74 2.57
CA SER A 333 -11.26 -3.41 1.91
C SER A 333 -11.47 -4.18 0.62
N TYR A 334 -12.69 -4.62 0.39
CA TYR A 334 -13.13 -5.05 -0.93
C TYR A 334 -13.42 -3.81 -1.79
N THR A 335 -12.89 -3.76 -3.01
CA THR A 335 -13.22 -2.68 -3.94
C THR A 335 -14.32 -3.06 -4.93
N GLY A 336 -14.58 -4.36 -5.10
CA GLY A 336 -15.54 -4.87 -6.10
C GLY A 336 -15.10 -4.64 -7.56
N CYS A 337 -13.90 -4.15 -7.79
CA CYS A 337 -13.42 -3.76 -9.11
C CYS A 337 -13.22 -4.96 -10.03
N MET A 338 -13.37 -4.76 -11.34
CA MET A 338 -13.27 -5.72 -12.44
C MET A 338 -14.39 -6.76 -12.50
N VAL A 339 -14.39 -7.59 -13.54
CA VAL A 339 -15.40 -8.60 -13.83
C VAL A 339 -15.03 -9.96 -13.22
N GLY A 340 -16.02 -10.83 -13.04
CA GLY A 340 -15.82 -12.18 -12.56
C GLY A 340 -15.47 -12.31 -11.07
N TYR A 341 -14.89 -13.44 -10.72
CA TYR A 341 -14.33 -13.80 -9.41
C TYR A 341 -12.93 -14.46 -9.57
N PRO A 342 -11.96 -13.71 -10.11
CA PRO A 342 -10.70 -14.24 -10.67
C PRO A 342 -9.76 -14.90 -9.64
N ALA A 343 -10.01 -14.76 -8.35
CA ALA A 343 -9.28 -15.47 -7.32
C ALA A 343 -9.31 -17.00 -7.52
N VAL A 344 -10.44 -17.55 -8.02
CA VAL A 344 -10.56 -19.00 -8.28
C VAL A 344 -9.61 -19.48 -9.35
N SER A 345 -9.23 -18.62 -10.29
CA SER A 345 -8.25 -18.95 -11.34
C SER A 345 -6.86 -19.16 -10.73
N VAL A 346 -6.46 -18.27 -9.81
CA VAL A 346 -5.20 -18.41 -9.05
C VAL A 346 -5.22 -19.69 -8.21
N LEU A 347 -6.31 -19.94 -7.49
CA LEU A 347 -6.46 -21.14 -6.66
C LEU A 347 -6.41 -22.44 -7.51
N ALA A 348 -7.08 -22.46 -8.66
CA ALA A 348 -7.06 -23.61 -9.55
C ALA A 348 -5.68 -23.90 -10.14
N ASP A 349 -4.90 -22.86 -10.47
CA ASP A 349 -3.51 -23.02 -10.96
C ASP A 349 -2.61 -23.63 -9.88
N LEU A 350 -2.71 -23.14 -8.62
CA LEU A 350 -1.98 -23.71 -7.49
C LEU A 350 -2.36 -25.17 -7.23
N VAL A 351 -3.65 -25.49 -7.28
CA VAL A 351 -4.15 -26.89 -7.14
C VAL A 351 -3.61 -27.77 -8.27
N ALA A 352 -3.64 -27.29 -9.51
CA ALA A 352 -3.17 -28.07 -10.68
C ALA A 352 -1.66 -28.34 -10.63
N LYS A 353 -0.89 -27.49 -9.97
CA LYS A 353 0.56 -27.58 -9.83
C LYS A 353 1.02 -28.25 -8.51
N ASP A 354 0.09 -28.76 -7.71
CA ASP A 354 0.34 -29.34 -6.39
C ASP A 354 1.02 -28.36 -5.39
N LEU A 355 0.73 -27.06 -5.52
CA LEU A 355 1.22 -25.97 -4.67
C LEU A 355 0.16 -25.49 -3.65
N ALA A 356 -1.06 -26.02 -3.72
CA ALA A 356 -2.11 -25.67 -2.78
C ALA A 356 -1.87 -26.37 -1.43
N GLU A 357 -1.97 -25.58 -0.35
CA GLU A 357 -1.80 -26.08 1.02
C GLU A 357 -3.06 -25.90 1.86
N GLY A 358 -3.27 -26.79 2.83
CA GLY A 358 -4.38 -26.75 3.76
C GLY A 358 -5.57 -27.61 3.33
N ASP A 359 -6.77 -27.24 3.78
CA ASP A 359 -7.98 -28.00 3.54
C ASP A 359 -8.60 -27.65 2.17
N MET A 360 -8.50 -28.58 1.21
CA MET A 360 -9.03 -28.40 -0.16
C MET A 360 -10.55 -28.27 -0.19
N SER A 361 -11.28 -28.81 0.80
CA SER A 361 -12.72 -28.60 0.90
C SER A 361 -13.07 -27.13 1.12
N THR A 362 -12.28 -26.42 1.94
CA THR A 362 -12.41 -24.98 2.15
C THR A 362 -12.10 -24.21 0.86
N TRP A 363 -11.10 -24.61 0.08
CA TRP A 363 -10.77 -23.96 -1.20
C TRP A 363 -11.91 -24.11 -2.22
N ALA A 364 -12.48 -25.32 -2.32
CA ALA A 364 -13.62 -25.57 -3.20
C ALA A 364 -14.88 -24.82 -2.74
N GLU A 365 -15.15 -24.79 -1.43
CA GLU A 365 -16.26 -24.03 -0.86
C GLU A 365 -16.10 -22.53 -1.14
N ALA A 366 -14.92 -21.97 -0.91
CA ALA A 366 -14.64 -20.55 -1.17
C ALA A 366 -14.96 -20.16 -2.63
N GLY A 367 -14.55 -21.00 -3.58
CA GLY A 367 -14.87 -20.81 -5.00
C GLY A 367 -16.36 -20.91 -5.25
N ALA A 368 -17.01 -22.00 -4.83
CA ALA A 368 -18.44 -22.24 -5.05
C ALA A 368 -19.32 -21.12 -4.46
N ARG A 369 -19.01 -20.68 -3.23
CA ARG A 369 -19.78 -19.62 -2.57
C ARG A 369 -19.52 -18.22 -3.16
N SER A 370 -18.40 -18.02 -3.84
CA SER A 370 -18.09 -16.75 -4.53
C SER A 370 -18.71 -16.67 -5.93
N SER A 371 -19.12 -17.79 -6.51
CA SER A 371 -19.72 -17.87 -7.86
C SER A 371 -21.24 -17.74 -7.90
N VAL A 372 -21.89 -17.66 -6.74
CA VAL A 372 -23.34 -17.55 -6.57
C VAL A 372 -23.74 -16.22 -5.94
N TYR A 373 -24.98 -15.79 -6.20
CA TYR A 373 -25.49 -14.59 -5.53
C TYR A 373 -25.68 -14.85 -4.03
N ARG A 374 -25.16 -13.93 -3.21
CA ARG A 374 -25.16 -14.04 -1.76
C ARG A 374 -26.07 -13.00 -1.14
N GLU A 375 -27.35 -13.36 -0.93
CA GLU A 375 -28.35 -12.48 -0.32
C GLU A 375 -27.97 -12.07 1.11
N ASP A 376 -27.35 -12.99 1.88
CA ASP A 376 -26.87 -12.74 3.23
C ASP A 376 -25.77 -11.66 3.27
N LEU A 377 -24.87 -11.65 2.31
CA LEU A 377 -23.84 -10.61 2.19
C LEU A 377 -24.40 -9.33 1.60
N ALA A 378 -25.33 -9.41 0.65
CA ALA A 378 -26.01 -8.24 0.10
C ALA A 378 -26.76 -7.46 1.20
N GLU A 379 -27.41 -8.14 2.13
CA GLU A 379 -28.05 -7.49 3.27
C GLU A 379 -27.02 -6.96 4.29
N LYS A 380 -25.94 -7.72 4.57
CA LYS A 380 -24.84 -7.30 5.45
C LYS A 380 -24.15 -6.02 4.96
N PHE A 381 -23.93 -5.90 3.67
CA PHE A 381 -23.23 -4.75 3.06
C PHE A 381 -24.17 -3.65 2.56
N LYS A 382 -25.47 -3.76 2.80
CA LYS A 382 -26.46 -2.77 2.40
C LYS A 382 -26.15 -1.37 2.93
N GLY A 383 -26.09 -0.40 2.03
CA GLY A 383 -25.73 0.97 2.35
C GLY A 383 -24.23 1.22 2.48
N THR A 384 -23.41 0.23 2.24
CA THR A 384 -21.96 0.36 2.14
C THR A 384 -21.50 0.21 0.69
N ARG A 385 -20.27 0.62 0.37
CA ARG A 385 -19.69 0.41 -0.95
C ARG A 385 -19.29 -1.05 -1.19
N GLU A 386 -19.11 -1.83 -0.15
CA GLU A 386 -18.87 -3.27 -0.25
C GLU A 386 -20.05 -4.02 -0.91
N LEU A 387 -21.23 -3.40 -0.99
CA LEU A 387 -22.36 -3.94 -1.74
C LEU A 387 -22.03 -4.16 -3.22
N ASP A 388 -21.14 -3.35 -3.80
CA ASP A 388 -20.69 -3.49 -5.20
C ASP A 388 -19.97 -4.83 -5.45
N LEU A 389 -19.46 -5.47 -4.39
CA LEU A 389 -18.88 -6.80 -4.45
C LEU A 389 -19.94 -7.87 -4.74
N ILE A 390 -21.15 -7.69 -4.22
CA ILE A 390 -22.28 -8.62 -4.35
C ILE A 390 -23.11 -8.19 -5.55
N THR A 391 -22.57 -8.45 -6.72
CA THR A 391 -23.22 -8.04 -7.98
C THR A 391 -24.39 -8.96 -8.34
N MET A 392 -25.33 -8.44 -9.13
CA MET A 392 -26.44 -9.23 -9.67
C MET A 392 -26.05 -10.19 -10.80
N HIS A 393 -24.77 -10.18 -11.24
CA HIS A 393 -24.31 -11.02 -12.34
C HIS A 393 -24.47 -12.53 -12.05
N PRO A 394 -24.04 -13.06 -10.88
CA PRO A 394 -24.33 -14.44 -10.52
C PRO A 394 -25.84 -14.76 -10.45
N TYR A 395 -26.66 -13.84 -9.91
CA TYR A 395 -28.12 -14.01 -9.88
C TYR A 395 -28.69 -14.18 -11.28
N TYR A 396 -28.31 -13.33 -12.24
CA TYR A 396 -28.78 -13.44 -13.62
C TYR A 396 -28.32 -14.74 -14.28
N LYS A 397 -27.06 -15.14 -14.05
CA LYS A 397 -26.51 -16.41 -14.52
C LYS A 397 -27.34 -17.59 -14.01
N GLU A 398 -27.65 -17.62 -12.73
CA GLU A 398 -28.49 -18.69 -12.14
C GLU A 398 -29.90 -18.70 -12.70
N LYS A 399 -30.53 -17.52 -12.81
CA LYS A 399 -31.93 -17.40 -13.22
C LYS A 399 -32.17 -17.63 -14.70
N TYR A 400 -31.26 -17.16 -15.56
CA TYR A 400 -31.45 -17.13 -17.02
C TYR A 400 -30.46 -17.99 -17.78
N GLY A 401 -29.41 -18.48 -17.14
CA GLY A 401 -28.29 -19.17 -17.80
C GLY A 401 -27.31 -18.21 -18.52
N PHE A 402 -27.56 -16.90 -18.45
CA PHE A 402 -26.71 -15.85 -19.04
C PHE A 402 -26.88 -14.53 -18.32
N VAL A 403 -25.97 -13.59 -18.58
CA VAL A 403 -26.05 -12.20 -18.09
C VAL A 403 -26.70 -11.34 -19.18
N PRO A 404 -27.89 -10.72 -18.93
CA PRO A 404 -28.61 -9.98 -19.95
C PRO A 404 -27.99 -8.60 -20.23
N ALA A 405 -27.80 -8.26 -21.50
CA ALA A 405 -27.16 -7.02 -21.95
C ALA A 405 -28.02 -5.76 -21.72
N ASP A 406 -29.33 -5.91 -21.60
CA ASP A 406 -30.27 -4.84 -21.30
C ASP A 406 -30.32 -4.47 -19.81
N SER A 407 -29.76 -5.32 -18.96
CA SER A 407 -29.75 -5.16 -17.51
C SER A 407 -28.35 -4.91 -16.94
N VAL A 408 -27.32 -5.34 -17.66
CA VAL A 408 -25.93 -5.30 -17.19
C VAL A 408 -25.01 -4.79 -18.28
N PRO A 409 -24.33 -3.67 -18.09
CA PRO A 409 -23.19 -3.29 -18.94
C PRO A 409 -22.14 -4.39 -18.94
N GLU A 410 -21.41 -4.53 -20.05
CA GLU A 410 -20.30 -5.50 -20.19
C GLU A 410 -20.71 -6.97 -20.01
N SER A 411 -21.98 -7.29 -20.27
CA SER A 411 -22.59 -8.62 -20.05
C SER A 411 -21.81 -9.78 -20.70
N VAL A 412 -21.21 -9.54 -21.88
CA VAL A 412 -20.40 -10.53 -22.58
C VAL A 412 -19.12 -10.83 -21.80
N SER A 413 -18.40 -9.80 -21.32
CA SER A 413 -17.20 -9.98 -20.49
C SER A 413 -17.53 -10.75 -19.21
N TRP A 414 -18.62 -10.37 -18.53
CA TRP A 414 -19.08 -11.10 -17.34
C TRP A 414 -19.39 -12.57 -17.65
N GLY A 415 -20.13 -12.83 -18.72
CA GLY A 415 -20.50 -14.18 -19.08
C GLY A 415 -19.30 -15.08 -19.40
N LEU A 416 -18.32 -14.56 -20.12
CA LEU A 416 -17.12 -15.32 -20.49
C LEU A 416 -16.18 -15.57 -19.32
N GLU A 417 -15.91 -14.55 -18.50
CA GLU A 417 -15.05 -14.71 -17.32
C GLU A 417 -15.69 -15.68 -16.32
N MET A 418 -16.96 -15.52 -15.98
CA MET A 418 -17.64 -16.44 -15.06
C MET A 418 -17.68 -17.89 -15.57
N ALA A 419 -17.83 -18.12 -16.88
CA ALA A 419 -17.82 -19.48 -17.44
C ALA A 419 -16.45 -20.15 -17.28
N TYR A 420 -15.35 -19.38 -17.49
CA TYR A 420 -14.00 -19.84 -17.25
C TYR A 420 -13.74 -20.09 -15.76
N GLU A 421 -14.17 -19.20 -14.91
CA GLU A 421 -14.00 -19.28 -13.47
C GLU A 421 -14.81 -20.44 -12.84
N ASP A 422 -16.02 -20.73 -13.34
CA ASP A 422 -16.79 -21.93 -12.98
C ASP A 422 -16.05 -23.23 -13.35
N TRP A 423 -15.38 -23.23 -14.51
CA TRP A 423 -14.51 -24.35 -14.87
C TRP A 423 -13.35 -24.48 -13.89
N CYS A 424 -12.71 -23.37 -13.47
CA CYS A 424 -11.65 -23.37 -12.45
C CYS A 424 -12.15 -23.98 -11.13
N ILE A 425 -13.34 -23.59 -10.64
CA ILE A 425 -13.96 -24.16 -9.45
C ILE A 425 -14.12 -25.68 -9.60
N SER A 426 -14.55 -26.13 -10.77
CA SER A 426 -14.70 -27.58 -11.04
C SER A 426 -13.36 -28.34 -10.99
N GLN A 427 -12.24 -27.69 -11.32
CA GLN A 427 -10.92 -28.32 -11.19
C GLN A 427 -10.47 -28.41 -9.72
N ILE A 428 -10.71 -27.36 -8.92
CA ILE A 428 -10.44 -27.39 -7.47
C ILE A 428 -11.24 -28.51 -6.79
N ALA A 429 -12.52 -28.65 -7.11
CA ALA A 429 -13.42 -29.63 -6.52
C ALA A 429 -13.11 -31.09 -6.87
N LYS A 430 -12.24 -31.37 -7.83
CA LYS A 430 -11.80 -32.72 -8.21
C LYS A 430 -10.64 -33.25 -7.35
N LYS A 431 -9.94 -32.38 -6.67
CA LYS A 431 -8.86 -32.70 -5.73
C LYS A 431 -9.39 -32.92 -4.32
#